data_34e63b8aab6c8d0618461746a69752d4
#
_entry.id   34e63b8aab6c8d0618461746a69752d4
#
_cell.length_a   1.000
_cell.length_b   1.000
_cell.length_c   1.000
_cell.angle_alpha   90.00
_cell.angle_beta   90.00
_cell.angle_gamma   90.00
#
_symmetry.space_group_name_H-M   'P 1'
#
loop_
_entity.id
_entity.type
_entity.pdbx_description
1 polymer ?
#
loop_
_entity_poly.entity_id
_entity_poly.type
_entity_poly.pdbx_seq_one_letter_code
_entity_poly.pdbx_strand_id
1 'polypeptide(L)'
;PDGENRGSEEASRAVKSVLEAVGSPLIIWGCGNDDKDNEILPKCSEVSAGESCLFGSITEDNYKTLVALCKADGHKLIAESPVDINIAKQVNVLATDLGLDPQDIVIYPTTGALGYGIEYVYTIMERGRLAALGGDKMWAMPIICDIGKEVWKVKEAASSQEEAPQWGDHRQRGPLWEATTAYTYLLAGANIIVMRHPEAAKEVTEFIGKLMEKPGS
;
A
#
# COMPACT_ATOMS: atom_id res chain seq x y z
N PRO A 1 -1.77 -12.45 9.57
CA PRO A 1 -0.36 -12.73 9.70
C PRO A 1 -0.09 -13.50 10.95
N ASP A 2 -0.99 -13.63 11.76
CA ASP A 2 -0.77 -13.63 13.19
C ASP A 2 -0.95 -14.99 13.83
N GLY A 3 -1.03 -16.07 13.15
CA GLY A 3 -1.35 -17.28 13.83
C GLY A 3 -0.66 -18.54 13.33
N GLU A 4 -0.43 -18.65 12.07
CA GLU A 4 -0.08 -19.95 11.52
C GLU A 4 1.43 -20.12 11.22
N ASN A 5 2.22 -19.06 11.40
CA ASN A 5 3.69 -19.04 11.15
C ASN A 5 4.11 -19.84 9.90
N ARG A 6 3.39 -19.64 8.80
CA ARG A 6 3.60 -20.35 7.53
C ARG A 6 4.99 -20.07 6.99
N GLY A 7 5.62 -21.11 6.42
CA GLY A 7 6.94 -21.01 5.82
C GLY A 7 6.92 -20.54 4.36
N SER A 8 8.10 -20.31 3.81
CA SER A 8 8.31 -19.83 2.45
C SER A 8 7.69 -20.71 1.36
N GLU A 9 7.74 -22.04 1.53
CA GLU A 9 7.14 -22.99 0.58
C GLU A 9 5.60 -22.93 0.54
N GLU A 10 4.98 -22.65 1.67
CA GLU A 10 3.52 -22.52 1.72
C GLU A 10 3.06 -21.19 1.15
N ALA A 11 3.78 -20.10 1.47
CA ALA A 11 3.53 -18.78 0.94
C ALA A 11 3.70 -18.76 -0.60
N SER A 12 4.76 -19.33 -1.12
CA SER A 12 5.01 -19.37 -2.57
C SER A 12 3.95 -20.20 -3.32
N ARG A 13 3.48 -21.33 -2.73
CA ARG A 13 2.35 -22.07 -3.30
C ARG A 13 1.07 -21.26 -3.32
N ALA A 14 0.79 -20.48 -2.28
CA ALA A 14 -0.37 -19.60 -2.24
C ALA A 14 -0.29 -18.52 -3.31
N VAL A 15 0.87 -17.85 -3.47
CA VAL A 15 1.11 -16.86 -4.54
C VAL A 15 0.86 -17.48 -5.91
N LYS A 16 1.44 -18.64 -6.18
CA LYS A 16 1.25 -19.35 -7.45
C LYS A 16 -0.23 -19.65 -7.72
N SER A 17 -0.95 -20.18 -6.72
CA SER A 17 -2.38 -20.49 -6.86
C SER A 17 -3.22 -19.25 -7.15
N VAL A 18 -2.88 -18.09 -6.56
CA VAL A 18 -3.57 -16.83 -6.84
C VAL A 18 -3.26 -16.35 -8.26
N LEU A 19 -2.00 -16.37 -8.69
CA LEU A 19 -1.62 -15.99 -10.06
C LEU A 19 -2.33 -16.83 -11.13
N GLU A 20 -2.49 -18.13 -10.89
CA GLU A 20 -3.22 -19.02 -11.80
C GLU A 20 -4.74 -18.74 -11.83
N ALA A 21 -5.29 -18.17 -10.75
CA ALA A 21 -6.73 -17.95 -10.60
C ALA A 21 -7.20 -16.56 -11.03
N VAL A 22 -6.33 -15.54 -11.03
CA VAL A 22 -6.70 -14.15 -11.30
C VAL A 22 -5.89 -13.57 -12.46
N GLY A 23 -6.54 -12.78 -13.31
CA GLY A 23 -5.92 -12.05 -14.40
C GLY A 23 -5.60 -10.58 -14.05
N SER A 24 -5.58 -10.24 -12.77
CA SER A 24 -5.32 -8.88 -12.28
C SER A 24 -3.88 -8.72 -11.80
N PRO A 25 -3.29 -7.52 -11.86
CA PRO A 25 -2.01 -7.24 -11.24
C PRO A 25 -2.02 -7.62 -9.75
N LEU A 26 -0.94 -8.23 -9.27
CA LEU A 26 -0.86 -8.74 -7.90
C LEU A 26 0.11 -7.90 -7.07
N ILE A 27 -0.30 -7.57 -5.84
CA ILE A 27 0.56 -7.01 -4.81
C ILE A 27 0.90 -8.12 -3.81
N ILE A 28 2.18 -8.40 -3.63
CA ILE A 28 2.69 -9.39 -2.69
C ILE A 28 3.35 -8.61 -1.55
N TRP A 29 2.64 -8.56 -0.41
CA TRP A 29 3.05 -7.75 0.73
C TRP A 29 3.53 -8.62 1.88
N GLY A 30 4.71 -8.29 2.43
CA GLY A 30 5.26 -8.95 3.60
C GLY A 30 4.43 -8.75 4.87
N CYS A 31 4.81 -9.42 5.92
CA CYS A 31 4.10 -9.35 7.21
C CYS A 31 4.57 -8.17 8.10
N GLY A 32 5.63 -7.45 7.70
CA GLY A 32 6.23 -6.36 8.45
C GLY A 32 7.22 -6.83 9.54
N ASN A 33 7.74 -8.05 9.37
CA ASN A 33 8.87 -8.55 10.13
C ASN A 33 10.01 -8.84 9.14
N ASP A 34 11.08 -8.04 9.18
CA ASP A 34 12.15 -8.04 8.19
C ASP A 34 12.83 -9.41 8.03
N ASP A 35 13.09 -10.12 9.14
CA ASP A 35 13.70 -11.45 9.09
C ASP A 35 12.80 -12.45 8.37
N LYS A 36 11.50 -12.42 8.68
CA LYS A 36 10.50 -13.28 8.08
C LYS A 36 10.25 -12.93 6.61
N ASP A 37 10.18 -11.66 6.30
CA ASP A 37 9.97 -11.17 4.94
C ASP A 37 11.18 -11.49 4.06
N ASN A 38 12.40 -11.38 4.59
CA ASN A 38 13.64 -11.79 3.91
C ASN A 38 13.72 -13.32 3.66
N GLU A 39 13.04 -14.14 4.47
CA GLU A 39 12.93 -15.59 4.26
C GLU A 39 11.87 -15.94 3.20
N ILE A 40 10.70 -15.28 3.25
CA ILE A 40 9.51 -15.69 2.50
C ILE A 40 9.47 -15.05 1.10
N LEU A 41 9.69 -13.73 1.02
CA LEU A 41 9.48 -12.99 -0.22
C LEU A 41 10.37 -13.44 -1.39
N PRO A 42 11.63 -13.88 -1.19
CA PRO A 42 12.41 -14.45 -2.29
C PRO A 42 11.75 -15.65 -2.97
N LYS A 43 11.16 -16.56 -2.19
CA LYS A 43 10.44 -17.71 -2.76
C LYS A 43 9.15 -17.32 -3.47
N CYS A 44 8.46 -16.31 -2.99
CA CYS A 44 7.30 -15.75 -3.66
C CYS A 44 7.69 -15.07 -4.98
N SER A 45 8.84 -14.39 -5.01
CA SER A 45 9.37 -13.75 -6.21
C SER A 45 9.73 -14.78 -7.29
N GLU A 46 10.46 -15.85 -6.92
CA GLU A 46 10.83 -16.93 -7.85
C GLU A 46 9.62 -17.52 -8.60
N VAL A 47 8.50 -17.78 -7.88
CA VAL A 47 7.29 -18.40 -8.49
C VAL A 47 6.45 -17.42 -9.29
N SER A 48 6.67 -16.12 -9.15
CA SER A 48 6.00 -15.04 -9.88
C SER A 48 6.91 -14.31 -10.87
N ALA A 49 8.10 -14.87 -11.15
CA ALA A 49 9.06 -14.25 -12.04
C ALA A 49 8.45 -13.93 -13.43
N GLY A 50 8.62 -12.69 -13.89
CA GLY A 50 8.07 -12.21 -15.16
C GLY A 50 6.63 -11.71 -15.11
N GLU A 51 5.91 -11.88 -13.98
CA GLU A 51 4.52 -11.40 -13.83
C GLU A 51 4.42 -9.90 -13.45
N SER A 52 5.54 -9.22 -13.29
CA SER A 52 5.61 -7.80 -12.93
C SER A 52 4.77 -7.44 -11.70
N CYS A 53 4.79 -8.29 -10.67
CA CYS A 53 4.09 -8.06 -9.42
C CYS A 53 4.69 -6.87 -8.66
N LEU A 54 3.90 -6.28 -7.76
CA LEU A 54 4.36 -5.26 -6.83
C LEU A 54 4.71 -5.92 -5.49
N PHE A 55 5.99 -5.88 -5.11
CA PHE A 55 6.50 -6.48 -3.88
C PHE A 55 6.71 -5.43 -2.78
N GLY A 56 6.43 -5.77 -1.55
CA GLY A 56 6.67 -4.87 -0.43
C GLY A 56 6.68 -5.51 0.94
N SER A 57 7.09 -4.73 1.85
CA SER A 57 7.68 -3.39 1.69
C SER A 57 9.15 -3.42 2.08
N ILE A 58 9.95 -2.52 1.48
CA ILE A 58 11.30 -2.29 1.97
C ILE A 58 11.33 -1.13 2.96
N THR A 59 12.22 -1.25 3.92
CA THR A 59 12.67 -0.21 4.83
C THR A 59 14.17 0.03 4.66
N GLU A 60 14.77 0.91 5.46
CA GLU A 60 16.23 1.10 5.51
C GLU A 60 16.98 -0.17 5.94
N ASP A 61 16.31 -1.11 6.62
CA ASP A 61 16.92 -2.29 7.21
C ASP A 61 16.94 -3.51 6.26
N ASN A 62 15.88 -3.70 5.46
CA ASN A 62 15.72 -4.90 4.62
C ASN A 62 15.87 -4.67 3.09
N TYR A 63 16.12 -3.43 2.64
CA TYR A 63 16.06 -3.04 1.22
C TYR A 63 16.96 -3.89 0.29
N LYS A 64 18.10 -4.37 0.76
CA LYS A 64 19.07 -5.08 -0.09
C LYS A 64 18.49 -6.36 -0.68
N THR A 65 17.82 -7.16 0.13
CA THR A 65 17.23 -8.44 -0.30
C THR A 65 16.11 -8.21 -1.32
N LEU A 66 15.19 -7.30 -1.00
CA LEU A 66 14.00 -7.08 -1.83
C LEU A 66 14.33 -6.33 -3.13
N VAL A 67 15.26 -5.40 -3.12
CA VAL A 67 15.76 -4.77 -4.36
C VAL A 67 16.39 -5.80 -5.27
N ALA A 68 17.19 -6.71 -4.71
CA ALA A 68 17.86 -7.75 -5.51
C ALA A 68 16.84 -8.68 -6.19
N LEU A 69 15.81 -9.14 -5.45
CA LEU A 69 14.78 -10.00 -6.03
C LEU A 69 13.91 -9.28 -7.08
N CYS A 70 13.50 -8.03 -6.84
CA CYS A 70 12.72 -7.28 -7.82
C CYS A 70 13.48 -7.08 -9.15
N LYS A 71 14.79 -6.81 -9.07
CA LYS A 71 15.64 -6.69 -10.25
C LYS A 71 15.81 -8.03 -10.98
N ALA A 72 16.02 -9.13 -10.25
CA ALA A 72 16.27 -10.44 -10.84
C ALA A 72 15.02 -10.97 -11.56
N ASP A 73 13.84 -10.81 -10.97
CA ASP A 73 12.60 -11.44 -11.40
C ASP A 73 11.64 -10.49 -12.13
N GLY A 74 12.01 -9.20 -12.26
CA GLY A 74 11.26 -8.22 -13.05
C GLY A 74 10.03 -7.65 -12.32
N HIS A 75 10.14 -7.47 -11.00
CA HIS A 75 9.06 -6.94 -10.16
C HIS A 75 9.21 -5.45 -9.85
N LYS A 76 8.13 -4.84 -9.38
CA LYS A 76 8.06 -3.49 -8.82
C LYS A 76 8.18 -3.54 -7.29
N LEU A 77 8.55 -2.43 -6.67
CA LEU A 77 8.91 -2.37 -5.26
C LEU A 77 8.11 -1.32 -4.49
N ILE A 78 7.59 -1.68 -3.32
CA ILE A 78 7.00 -0.74 -2.35
C ILE A 78 8.10 -0.27 -1.39
N ALA A 79 8.38 1.02 -1.40
CA ALA A 79 9.33 1.67 -0.51
C ALA A 79 8.58 2.29 0.68
N GLU A 80 8.68 1.66 1.84
CA GLU A 80 8.01 2.07 3.07
C GLU A 80 8.88 3.02 3.88
N SER A 81 8.25 4.04 4.42
CA SER A 81 8.87 4.93 5.40
C SER A 81 7.91 5.18 6.57
N PRO A 82 8.42 5.44 7.77
CA PRO A 82 7.60 6.07 8.78
C PRO A 82 7.09 7.42 8.25
N VAL A 83 6.20 8.08 8.98
CA VAL A 83 5.63 9.37 8.59
C VAL A 83 6.73 10.46 8.62
N ASP A 84 7.71 10.31 7.72
CA ASP A 84 8.87 11.21 7.56
C ASP A 84 9.25 11.35 6.07
N ILE A 85 9.26 12.60 5.59
CA ILE A 85 9.54 12.90 4.19
C ILE A 85 11.01 12.64 3.80
N ASN A 86 11.95 12.77 4.74
CA ASN A 86 13.37 12.58 4.46
C ASN A 86 13.70 11.07 4.39
N ILE A 87 13.13 10.28 5.30
CA ILE A 87 13.30 8.83 5.29
C ILE A 87 12.67 8.23 4.02
N ALA A 88 11.47 8.69 3.63
CA ALA A 88 10.85 8.25 2.37
C ALA A 88 11.76 8.51 1.16
N LYS A 89 12.36 9.68 1.08
CA LYS A 89 13.35 9.98 0.04
C LYS A 89 14.59 9.10 0.14
N GLN A 90 15.09 8.87 1.35
CA GLN A 90 16.29 8.06 1.58
C GLN A 90 16.09 6.61 1.15
N VAL A 91 14.97 5.99 1.47
CA VAL A 91 14.65 4.62 1.04
C VAL A 91 14.63 4.52 -0.49
N ASN A 92 14.04 5.51 -1.18
CA ASN A 92 14.05 5.56 -2.64
C ASN A 92 15.48 5.69 -3.21
N VAL A 93 16.33 6.52 -2.58
CA VAL A 93 17.74 6.66 -2.96
C VAL A 93 18.48 5.34 -2.76
N LEU A 94 18.32 4.67 -1.62
CA LEU A 94 18.95 3.37 -1.34
C LEU A 94 18.57 2.31 -2.37
N ALA A 95 17.30 2.26 -2.78
CA ALA A 95 16.84 1.33 -3.80
C ALA A 95 17.44 1.66 -5.18
N THR A 96 17.51 2.93 -5.56
CA THR A 96 18.08 3.36 -6.84
C THR A 96 19.60 3.21 -6.90
N ASP A 97 20.31 3.41 -5.80
CA ASP A 97 21.75 3.20 -5.69
C ASP A 97 22.14 1.72 -5.90
N LEU A 98 21.25 0.78 -5.53
CA LEU A 98 21.40 -0.64 -5.89
C LEU A 98 20.98 -0.95 -7.34
N GLY A 99 20.60 0.09 -8.11
CA GLY A 99 20.30 0.00 -9.53
C GLY A 99 18.87 -0.47 -9.85
N LEU A 100 17.90 -0.27 -8.96
CA LEU A 100 16.48 -0.37 -9.30
C LEU A 100 16.09 0.89 -10.09
N ASP A 101 15.29 0.72 -11.16
CA ASP A 101 14.79 1.86 -11.91
C ASP A 101 13.78 2.65 -11.02
N PRO A 102 13.87 3.98 -10.95
CA PRO A 102 12.87 4.79 -10.25
C PRO A 102 11.42 4.53 -10.68
N GLN A 103 11.20 4.10 -11.92
CA GLN A 103 9.87 3.73 -12.43
C GLN A 103 9.33 2.43 -11.84
N ASP A 104 10.17 1.65 -11.18
CA ASP A 104 9.79 0.41 -10.51
C ASP A 104 9.54 0.58 -9.02
N ILE A 105 9.59 1.82 -8.51
CA ILE A 105 9.38 2.15 -7.11
C ILE A 105 7.98 2.78 -6.91
N VAL A 106 7.29 2.31 -5.88
CA VAL A 106 6.04 2.87 -5.37
C VAL A 106 6.27 3.31 -3.92
N ILE A 107 6.03 4.57 -3.62
CA ILE A 107 6.25 5.14 -2.28
C ILE A 107 5.09 4.74 -1.36
N TYR A 108 5.42 4.25 -0.15
CA TYR A 108 4.47 3.99 0.92
C TYR A 108 4.85 4.80 2.17
N PRO A 109 4.24 5.97 2.39
CA PRO A 109 4.61 6.86 3.50
C PRO A 109 3.96 6.44 4.83
N THR A 110 3.65 5.14 5.01
CA THR A 110 2.78 4.63 6.06
C THR A 110 1.38 5.26 5.97
N THR A 111 0.37 4.71 6.61
CA THR A 111 -0.99 5.24 6.56
C THR A 111 -1.57 5.41 7.97
N GLY A 112 -2.46 6.40 8.11
CA GLY A 112 -3.31 6.60 9.28
C GLY A 112 -4.76 6.65 8.85
N ALA A 113 -5.68 6.15 9.69
CA ALA A 113 -7.10 6.28 9.43
C ALA A 113 -7.59 7.71 9.73
N LEU A 114 -8.73 8.07 9.17
CA LEU A 114 -9.44 9.30 9.50
C LEU A 114 -9.62 9.43 11.03
N GLY A 115 -9.19 10.56 11.60
CA GLY A 115 -9.18 10.78 13.04
C GLY A 115 -8.04 10.12 13.81
N TYR A 116 -7.15 9.40 13.15
CA TYR A 116 -6.04 8.64 13.73
C TYR A 116 -4.72 8.91 13.02
N GLY A 117 -4.39 10.18 12.79
CA GLY A 117 -3.12 10.61 12.21
C GLY A 117 -3.10 10.80 10.71
N ILE A 118 -4.24 10.77 10.04
CA ILE A 118 -4.36 11.00 8.58
C ILE A 118 -3.73 12.34 8.17
N GLU A 119 -3.80 13.37 9.00
CA GLU A 119 -3.27 14.71 8.76
C GLU A 119 -1.74 14.73 8.60
N TYR A 120 -1.03 13.85 9.30
CA TYR A 120 0.42 13.74 9.17
C TYR A 120 0.80 13.15 7.81
N VAL A 121 0.15 12.06 7.42
CA VAL A 121 0.39 11.39 6.13
C VAL A 121 -0.02 12.29 4.98
N TYR A 122 -1.18 12.95 5.08
CA TYR A 122 -1.64 13.94 4.11
C TYR A 122 -0.57 15.01 3.86
N THR A 123 -0.02 15.58 4.93
CA THR A 123 1.02 16.60 4.86
C THR A 123 2.29 16.10 4.16
N ILE A 124 2.70 14.86 4.41
CA ILE A 124 3.87 14.27 3.73
C ILE A 124 3.61 14.07 2.25
N MET A 125 2.43 13.58 1.89
CA MET A 125 2.05 13.38 0.49
C MET A 125 2.02 14.71 -0.26
N GLU A 126 1.41 15.74 0.32
CA GLU A 126 1.38 17.10 -0.25
C GLU A 126 2.79 17.66 -0.46
N ARG A 127 3.63 17.59 0.57
CA ARG A 127 5.03 18.05 0.49
C ARG A 127 5.82 17.24 -0.54
N GLY A 128 5.63 15.94 -0.60
CA GLY A 128 6.25 15.07 -1.60
C GLY A 128 5.84 15.45 -3.02
N ARG A 129 4.54 15.68 -3.27
CA ARG A 129 4.04 16.12 -4.57
C ARG A 129 4.57 17.50 -4.96
N LEU A 130 4.65 18.44 -4.02
CA LEU A 130 5.26 19.75 -4.27
C LEU A 130 6.75 19.65 -4.56
N ALA A 131 7.48 18.76 -3.86
CA ALA A 131 8.88 18.50 -4.16
C ALA A 131 9.08 17.92 -5.57
N ALA A 132 8.22 16.97 -5.97
CA ALA A 132 8.22 16.39 -7.32
C ALA A 132 7.97 17.45 -8.40
N LEU A 133 7.00 18.32 -8.20
CA LEU A 133 6.72 19.46 -9.09
C LEU A 133 7.90 20.47 -9.15
N GLY A 134 8.65 20.58 -8.06
CA GLY A 134 9.90 21.35 -7.98
C GLY A 134 11.11 20.66 -8.61
N GLY A 135 10.95 19.47 -9.18
CA GLY A 135 11.99 18.72 -9.89
C GLY A 135 12.70 17.63 -9.07
N ASP A 136 12.26 17.34 -7.85
CA ASP A 136 12.79 16.22 -7.06
C ASP A 136 12.24 14.89 -7.58
N LYS A 137 13.05 14.20 -8.37
CA LYS A 137 12.69 12.93 -9.01
C LYS A 137 12.40 11.80 -8.03
N MET A 138 12.95 11.86 -6.81
CA MET A 138 12.72 10.85 -5.77
C MET A 138 11.33 10.91 -5.16
N TRP A 139 10.54 11.94 -5.49
CA TRP A 139 9.13 12.08 -5.10
C TRP A 139 8.16 12.01 -6.29
N ALA A 140 8.67 11.82 -7.51
CA ALA A 140 7.85 11.72 -8.71
C ALA A 140 7.19 10.34 -8.91
N MET A 141 7.52 9.36 -8.06
CA MET A 141 7.00 8.00 -8.10
C MET A 141 5.54 7.92 -7.64
N PRO A 142 4.79 6.87 -8.03
CA PRO A 142 3.45 6.62 -7.49
C PRO A 142 3.46 6.44 -5.97
N ILE A 143 2.33 6.76 -5.34
CA ILE A 143 2.12 6.58 -3.89
C ILE A 143 1.02 5.55 -3.67
N ILE A 144 1.30 4.57 -2.81
CA ILE A 144 0.34 3.57 -2.32
C ILE A 144 -0.04 3.89 -0.88
N CYS A 145 -1.31 3.68 -0.52
CA CYS A 145 -1.82 3.81 0.83
C CYS A 145 -2.62 2.56 1.22
N ASP A 146 -2.13 1.80 2.21
CA ASP A 146 -2.85 0.66 2.79
C ASP A 146 -3.78 1.14 3.90
N ILE A 147 -4.96 1.62 3.49
CA ILE A 147 -5.94 2.15 4.42
C ILE A 147 -6.77 1.06 5.08
N GLY A 148 -6.98 -0.06 4.40
CA GLY A 148 -7.79 -1.15 4.92
C GLY A 148 -7.23 -1.73 6.22
N LYS A 149 -5.92 -1.81 6.36
CA LYS A 149 -5.25 -2.26 7.58
C LYS A 149 -5.51 -1.31 8.76
N GLU A 150 -5.48 0.00 8.52
CA GLU A 150 -5.57 1.01 9.58
C GLU A 150 -7.01 1.35 9.96
N VAL A 151 -7.90 1.45 9.00
CA VAL A 151 -9.33 1.75 9.26
C VAL A 151 -9.98 0.69 10.14
N TRP A 152 -9.73 -0.59 9.85
CA TRP A 152 -10.38 -1.66 10.61
C TRP A 152 -9.76 -1.94 11.99
N LYS A 153 -8.77 -1.14 12.41
CA LYS A 153 -8.26 -1.09 13.79
C LYS A 153 -8.97 -0.04 14.65
N VAL A 154 -9.61 0.97 14.03
CA VAL A 154 -10.25 2.04 14.79
C VAL A 154 -11.57 1.56 15.39
N LYS A 155 -11.83 1.99 16.61
CA LYS A 155 -13.03 1.54 17.33
C LYS A 155 -14.35 1.97 16.68
N GLU A 156 -14.37 3.10 16.00
CA GLU A 156 -15.55 3.58 15.25
C GLU A 156 -15.95 2.62 14.12
N ALA A 157 -15.00 1.98 13.48
CA ALA A 157 -15.24 0.97 12.44
C ALA A 157 -15.53 -0.42 13.02
N ALA A 158 -14.83 -0.81 14.11
CA ALA A 158 -14.79 -2.17 14.62
C ALA A 158 -15.81 -2.46 15.75
N SER A 159 -16.27 -1.45 16.54
CA SER A 159 -17.19 -1.67 17.64
C SER A 159 -18.55 -2.21 17.19
N SER A 160 -19.10 -3.12 17.97
CA SER A 160 -20.44 -3.68 17.75
C SER A 160 -21.55 -2.63 17.89
N GLN A 161 -22.75 -2.97 17.44
CA GLN A 161 -23.94 -2.13 17.62
C GLN A 161 -24.30 -1.93 19.10
N GLU A 162 -24.02 -2.94 19.92
CA GLU A 162 -24.33 -2.94 21.36
C GLU A 162 -23.37 -2.03 22.14
N GLU A 163 -22.10 -2.00 21.75
CA GLU A 163 -21.07 -1.16 22.38
C GLU A 163 -21.22 0.32 22.05
N ALA A 164 -21.68 0.65 20.84
CA ALA A 164 -21.76 2.02 20.37
C ALA A 164 -23.03 2.30 19.55
N PRO A 165 -24.24 2.14 20.15
CA PRO A 165 -25.51 2.31 19.43
C PRO A 165 -25.72 3.75 18.92
N GLN A 166 -25.12 4.74 19.56
CA GLN A 166 -25.20 6.16 19.18
C GLN A 166 -24.39 6.49 17.91
N TRP A 167 -23.55 5.59 17.43
CA TRP A 167 -22.73 5.83 16.23
C TRP A 167 -23.41 5.35 14.93
N GLY A 168 -24.69 5.04 14.97
CA GLY A 168 -25.46 4.55 13.83
C GLY A 168 -25.25 3.05 13.56
N ASP A 169 -25.66 2.61 12.37
CA ASP A 169 -25.59 1.20 12.01
C ASP A 169 -24.12 0.72 11.87
N HIS A 170 -23.73 -0.25 12.68
CA HIS A 170 -22.38 -0.79 12.70
C HIS A 170 -21.95 -1.41 11.37
N ARG A 171 -22.88 -1.90 10.54
CA ARG A 171 -22.59 -2.46 9.22
C ARG A 171 -22.15 -1.41 8.21
N GLN A 172 -22.57 -0.17 8.41
CA GLN A 172 -22.24 0.94 7.52
C GLN A 172 -21.04 1.76 7.99
N ARG A 173 -20.79 1.80 9.29
CA ARG A 173 -19.71 2.63 9.87
C ARG A 173 -18.33 2.32 9.33
N GLY A 174 -17.96 1.04 9.32
CA GLY A 174 -16.66 0.59 8.81
C GLY A 174 -16.46 0.93 7.33
N PRO A 175 -17.38 0.52 6.43
CA PRO A 175 -17.31 0.87 5.01
C PRO A 175 -17.26 2.39 4.76
N LEU A 176 -18.07 3.17 5.47
CA LEU A 176 -18.09 4.62 5.34
C LEU A 176 -16.77 5.25 5.81
N TRP A 177 -16.21 4.74 6.93
CA TRP A 177 -14.91 5.21 7.44
C TRP A 177 -13.78 4.91 6.45
N GLU A 178 -13.81 3.72 5.85
CA GLU A 178 -12.84 3.30 4.84
C GLU A 178 -12.94 4.14 3.56
N ALA A 179 -14.15 4.34 3.03
CA ALA A 179 -14.37 5.15 1.84
C ALA A 179 -13.95 6.63 2.07
N THR A 180 -14.32 7.21 3.23
CA THR A 180 -13.96 8.60 3.54
C THR A 180 -12.45 8.78 3.70
N THR A 181 -11.77 7.81 4.32
CA THR A 181 -10.30 7.79 4.41
C THR A 181 -9.67 7.70 3.01
N ALA A 182 -10.22 6.84 2.13
CA ALA A 182 -9.77 6.71 0.75
C ALA A 182 -9.90 8.02 -0.04
N TYR A 183 -11.05 8.70 0.06
CA TYR A 183 -11.26 9.99 -0.62
C TYR A 183 -10.20 11.02 -0.22
N THR A 184 -9.89 11.09 1.07
CA THR A 184 -8.88 12.03 1.58
C THR A 184 -7.51 11.75 0.97
N TYR A 185 -7.09 10.49 0.93
CA TYR A 185 -5.78 10.13 0.35
C TYR A 185 -5.73 10.29 -1.18
N LEU A 186 -6.81 9.98 -1.89
CA LEU A 186 -6.90 10.22 -3.33
C LEU A 186 -6.74 11.70 -3.66
N LEU A 187 -7.40 12.57 -2.90
CA LEU A 187 -7.29 14.04 -3.06
C LEU A 187 -5.90 14.56 -2.67
N ALA A 188 -5.20 13.89 -1.74
CA ALA A 188 -3.82 14.20 -1.39
C ALA A 188 -2.78 13.71 -2.43
N GLY A 189 -3.20 12.92 -3.42
CA GLY A 189 -2.37 12.46 -4.53
C GLY A 189 -1.91 10.99 -4.43
N ALA A 190 -2.61 10.12 -3.67
CA ALA A 190 -2.42 8.69 -3.76
C ALA A 190 -2.79 8.17 -5.15
N ASN A 191 -2.02 7.21 -5.64
CA ASN A 191 -2.25 6.56 -6.93
C ASN A 191 -2.85 5.15 -6.77
N ILE A 192 -2.56 4.49 -5.64
CA ILE A 192 -3.03 3.16 -5.32
C ILE A 192 -3.60 3.19 -3.90
N ILE A 193 -4.81 2.68 -3.71
CA ILE A 193 -5.45 2.54 -2.40
C ILE A 193 -5.73 1.05 -2.16
N VAL A 194 -5.22 0.51 -1.06
CA VAL A 194 -5.52 -0.85 -0.61
C VAL A 194 -6.68 -0.81 0.36
N MET A 195 -7.76 -1.49 0.02
CA MET A 195 -9.03 -1.50 0.75
C MET A 195 -9.43 -2.93 1.12
N ARG A 196 -10.24 -3.08 2.16
CA ARG A 196 -10.73 -4.38 2.64
C ARG A 196 -12.20 -4.64 2.34
N HIS A 197 -13.05 -3.60 2.42
CA HIS A 197 -14.48 -3.79 2.33
C HIS A 197 -14.98 -3.60 0.89
N PRO A 198 -15.68 -4.59 0.29
CA PRO A 198 -16.10 -4.52 -1.11
C PRO A 198 -17.04 -3.34 -1.42
N GLU A 199 -17.95 -3.02 -0.49
CA GLU A 199 -18.88 -1.88 -0.67
C GLU A 199 -18.11 -0.55 -0.66
N ALA A 200 -17.16 -0.37 0.27
CA ALA A 200 -16.31 0.81 0.31
C ALA A 200 -15.47 0.94 -0.99
N ALA A 201 -14.90 -0.16 -1.46
CA ALA A 201 -14.13 -0.17 -2.71
C ALA A 201 -14.99 0.20 -3.92
N LYS A 202 -16.23 -0.31 -3.98
CA LYS A 202 -17.19 0.05 -5.03
C LYS A 202 -17.53 1.54 -4.99
N GLU A 203 -17.84 2.08 -3.82
CA GLU A 203 -18.17 3.49 -3.63
C GLU A 203 -17.00 4.41 -4.05
N VAL A 204 -15.77 4.04 -3.67
CA VAL A 204 -14.56 4.77 -4.08
C VAL A 204 -14.34 4.70 -5.59
N THR A 205 -14.60 3.55 -6.22
CA THR A 205 -14.51 3.41 -7.67
C THR A 205 -15.51 4.31 -8.40
N GLU A 206 -16.74 4.40 -7.90
CA GLU A 206 -17.76 5.30 -8.43
C GLU A 206 -17.39 6.78 -8.26
N PHE A 207 -16.79 7.13 -7.12
CA PHE A 207 -16.27 8.47 -6.86
C PHE A 207 -15.17 8.86 -7.85
N ILE A 208 -14.20 7.97 -8.07
CA ILE A 208 -13.13 8.18 -9.06
C ILE A 208 -13.74 8.39 -10.46
N GLY A 209 -14.70 7.54 -10.84
CA GLY A 209 -15.40 7.68 -12.12
C GLY A 209 -16.00 9.06 -12.32
N LYS A 210 -16.73 9.56 -11.31
CA LYS A 210 -17.33 10.90 -11.34
C LYS A 210 -16.30 12.03 -11.43
N LEU A 211 -15.15 11.90 -10.76
CA LEU A 211 -14.07 12.91 -10.85
C LEU A 211 -13.39 12.92 -12.22
N MET A 212 -13.35 11.77 -12.89
CA MET A 212 -12.71 11.63 -14.21
C MET A 212 -13.64 11.95 -15.38
N GLU A 213 -14.95 12.12 -15.13
CA GLU A 213 -15.91 12.58 -16.15
C GLU A 213 -15.56 14.01 -16.58
N LYS A 214 -15.39 14.20 -17.89
CA LYS A 214 -15.17 15.57 -18.42
C LYS A 214 -16.45 16.37 -18.26
N PRO A 215 -16.37 17.63 -17.76
CA PRO A 215 -17.53 18.52 -17.77
C PRO A 215 -18.06 18.68 -19.20
N GLY A 216 -19.25 18.14 -19.50
CA GLY A 216 -19.93 18.34 -20.77
C GLY A 216 -19.84 17.20 -21.80
N SER A 217 -19.50 15.96 -21.37
CA SER A 217 -19.67 14.76 -22.20
C SER A 217 -21.06 14.14 -22.05
#